data_915e273439f1a4985218603d9b87a249
#
_entry.id   915e273439f1a4985218603d9b87a249
#
_cell.length_a   1.000
_cell.length_b   1.000
_cell.length_c   1.000
_cell.angle_alpha   90.00
_cell.angle_beta   90.00
_cell.angle_gamma   90.00
#
_symmetry.space_group_name_H-M   'P 1'
#
loop_
_entity.id
_entity.type
_entity.pdbx_description
1 polymer ?
#
loop_
_entity_poly.entity_id
_entity_poly.type
_entity_poly.pdbx_seq_one_letter_code
_entity_poly.pdbx_strand_id
1 'polypeptide(L)'
;MNDYHEFRNYATKHMGISSMTLHTWEKLQDKLYGPSASLTPYVLEERELRVTQIDIFSRMMMERIIWLAGPVNDSMSTVVQAQLMFLDNTEKKDITIHVDTPGGSVKSGLSIVDVMNYISSDIITINTGMAASMGSILLGSGTKGKRFSLPYSRVMLHQVSSYAEGNIQDMVIDFQEATKYNDLLFGLLGKYCGKDAEKVKEDAKRDLWLSAEDALS
;
A
#
# COMPACT_ATOMS: atom_id res chain seq x y z
N MET A 1 -12.03 18.57 -25.39
CA MET A 1 -11.33 19.71 -24.72
C MET A 1 -12.05 21.06 -24.88
N ASN A 2 -13.10 21.15 -25.74
CA ASN A 2 -13.87 22.39 -26.00
C ASN A 2 -15.05 22.59 -25.03
N ASP A 3 -15.66 21.55 -24.51
CA ASP A 3 -16.92 21.58 -23.75
C ASP A 3 -16.87 22.41 -22.45
N TYR A 4 -15.73 22.42 -21.76
CA TYR A 4 -15.60 23.09 -20.48
C TYR A 4 -15.49 24.62 -20.60
N HIS A 5 -14.78 25.10 -21.61
CA HIS A 5 -14.68 26.54 -21.90
C HIS A 5 -16.01 27.14 -22.40
N GLU A 6 -16.78 26.36 -23.12
CA GLU A 6 -18.12 26.74 -23.57
C GLU A 6 -19.10 26.83 -22.38
N PHE A 7 -19.10 25.84 -21.50
CA PHE A 7 -19.89 25.86 -20.26
C PHE A 7 -19.56 27.08 -19.39
N ARG A 8 -18.28 27.36 -19.18
CA ARG A 8 -17.84 28.49 -18.35
C ARG A 8 -18.28 29.85 -18.97
N ASN A 9 -18.15 30.00 -20.27
CA ASN A 9 -18.60 31.18 -20.97
C ASN A 9 -20.12 31.34 -20.92
N TYR A 10 -20.87 30.26 -21.07
CA TYR A 10 -22.32 30.28 -20.97
C TYR A 10 -22.78 30.64 -19.55
N ALA A 11 -22.22 30.00 -18.53
CA ALA A 11 -22.57 30.27 -17.15
C ALA A 11 -22.30 31.71 -16.71
N THR A 12 -21.15 32.29 -17.13
CA THR A 12 -20.81 33.68 -16.77
C THR A 12 -21.52 34.71 -17.58
N LYS A 13 -21.67 34.54 -18.94
CA LYS A 13 -22.21 35.55 -19.82
C LYS A 13 -23.73 35.52 -19.98
N HIS A 14 -24.34 34.34 -19.87
CA HIS A 14 -25.78 34.18 -20.09
C HIS A 14 -26.57 33.88 -18.81
N MET A 15 -25.98 33.21 -17.84
CA MET A 15 -26.64 32.90 -16.54
C MET A 15 -26.28 33.86 -15.43
N GLY A 16 -25.35 34.79 -15.65
CA GLY A 16 -24.95 35.79 -14.65
C GLY A 16 -24.23 35.21 -13.42
N ILE A 17 -23.74 34.00 -13.51
CA ILE A 17 -23.00 33.35 -12.40
C ILE A 17 -21.61 34.01 -12.29
N SER A 18 -21.26 34.51 -11.11
CA SER A 18 -19.96 35.15 -10.92
C SER A 18 -18.81 34.14 -11.16
N SER A 19 -17.73 34.62 -11.76
CA SER A 19 -16.52 33.80 -11.98
C SER A 19 -15.96 33.22 -10.68
N MET A 20 -16.16 33.91 -9.56
CA MET A 20 -15.73 33.48 -8.22
C MET A 20 -16.60 32.33 -7.71
N THR A 21 -17.90 32.37 -7.95
CA THR A 21 -18.83 31.29 -7.62
C THR A 21 -18.51 30.02 -8.43
N LEU A 22 -18.24 30.17 -9.74
CA LEU A 22 -17.81 29.08 -10.60
C LEU A 22 -16.49 28.48 -10.15
N HIS A 23 -15.51 29.30 -9.81
CA HIS A 23 -14.21 28.83 -9.30
C HIS A 23 -14.33 28.12 -7.94
N THR A 24 -15.22 28.58 -7.07
CA THR A 24 -15.52 27.90 -5.79
C THR A 24 -16.18 26.54 -6.04
N TRP A 25 -17.11 26.49 -7.01
CA TRP A 25 -17.76 25.23 -7.41
C TRP A 25 -16.76 24.26 -8.06
N GLU A 26 -15.86 24.74 -8.93
CA GLU A 26 -14.77 23.95 -9.53
C GLU A 26 -13.87 23.33 -8.47
N LYS A 27 -13.42 24.13 -7.48
CA LYS A 27 -12.62 23.64 -6.36
C LYS A 27 -13.36 22.61 -5.49
N LEU A 28 -14.67 22.77 -5.34
CA LEU A 28 -15.51 21.78 -4.66
C LEU A 28 -15.65 20.50 -5.48
N GLN A 29 -15.82 20.61 -6.79
CA GLN A 29 -15.87 19.46 -7.70
C GLN A 29 -14.53 18.71 -7.73
N ASP A 30 -13.40 19.42 -7.83
CA ASP A 30 -12.07 18.82 -7.76
C ASP A 30 -11.82 18.13 -6.41
N LYS A 31 -12.34 18.72 -5.33
CA LYS A 31 -12.26 18.14 -3.98
C LYS A 31 -13.17 16.92 -3.80
N LEU A 32 -14.34 16.90 -4.44
CA LEU A 32 -15.34 15.83 -4.33
C LEU A 32 -15.15 14.72 -5.38
N TYR A 33 -14.67 15.05 -6.59
CA TYR A 33 -14.64 14.14 -7.73
C TYR A 33 -13.30 14.12 -8.48
N GLY A 34 -12.32 14.93 -8.07
CA GLY A 34 -10.97 14.92 -8.64
C GLY A 34 -10.21 13.63 -8.32
N PRO A 35 -9.07 13.38 -9.02
CA PRO A 35 -8.25 12.17 -8.79
C PRO A 35 -7.75 12.01 -7.35
N SER A 36 -7.79 13.10 -6.56
CA SER A 36 -7.50 13.13 -5.12
C SER A 36 -8.75 13.03 -4.26
N ALA A 37 -9.95 12.96 -4.85
CA ALA A 37 -11.16 12.70 -4.09
C ALA A 37 -11.02 11.28 -3.53
N SER A 38 -10.81 11.20 -2.24
CA SER A 38 -10.83 9.95 -1.53
C SER A 38 -12.16 9.27 -1.84
N LEU A 39 -12.14 8.17 -2.60
CA LEU A 39 -13.28 7.30 -2.82
C LEU A 39 -13.69 6.56 -1.53
N THR A 40 -13.40 7.17 -0.39
CA THR A 40 -13.66 6.60 0.92
C THR A 40 -15.14 6.79 1.23
N PRO A 41 -16.00 5.79 1.07
CA PRO A 41 -17.40 5.89 1.47
C PRO A 41 -17.50 6.08 2.97
N TYR A 42 -18.48 6.88 3.39
CA TYR A 42 -18.77 7.07 4.79
C TYR A 42 -19.85 6.10 5.24
N VAL A 43 -19.70 5.59 6.46
CA VAL A 43 -20.69 4.76 7.15
C VAL A 43 -21.33 5.58 8.25
N LEU A 44 -22.64 5.50 8.40
CA LEU A 44 -23.35 6.05 9.55
C LEU A 44 -23.36 5.00 10.65
N GLU A 45 -22.71 5.27 11.77
CA GLU A 45 -22.73 4.42 12.94
C GLU A 45 -23.63 5.04 14.00
N GLU A 46 -24.69 4.35 14.38
CA GLU A 46 -25.58 4.76 15.46
C GLU A 46 -25.09 4.12 16.76
N ARG A 47 -24.65 4.95 17.70
CA ARG A 47 -24.31 4.55 19.07
C ARG A 47 -25.16 5.35 20.03
N GLU A 48 -25.95 4.68 20.85
CA GLU A 48 -26.75 5.21 21.96
C GLU A 48 -27.01 6.74 21.90
N LEU A 49 -27.92 7.20 21.04
CA LEU A 49 -28.34 8.59 20.86
C LEU A 49 -27.41 9.52 20.02
N ARG A 50 -26.37 9.01 19.36
CA ARG A 50 -25.54 9.80 18.44
C ARG A 50 -25.28 9.04 17.14
N VAL A 51 -25.59 9.67 16.02
CA VAL A 51 -25.17 9.22 14.69
C VAL A 51 -23.84 9.91 14.38
N THR A 52 -22.78 9.13 14.15
CA THR A 52 -21.46 9.63 13.78
C THR A 52 -21.12 9.14 12.39
N GLN A 53 -20.72 10.08 11.53
CA GLN A 53 -20.19 9.75 10.22
C GLN A 53 -18.72 9.36 10.35
N ILE A 54 -18.37 8.16 9.93
CA ILE A 54 -17.00 7.64 9.95
C ILE A 54 -16.65 7.08 8.56
N ASP A 55 -15.45 7.33 8.07
CA ASP A 55 -15.03 6.74 6.80
C ASP A 55 -14.81 5.23 6.94
N ILE A 56 -14.94 4.52 5.81
CA ILE A 56 -14.91 3.05 5.81
C ILE A 56 -13.59 2.48 6.32
N PHE A 57 -12.44 3.10 6.01
CA PHE A 57 -11.13 2.61 6.46
C PHE A 57 -10.95 2.81 7.96
N SER A 58 -11.38 3.96 8.51
CA SER A 58 -11.42 4.18 9.95
C SER A 58 -12.34 3.17 10.64
N ARG A 59 -13.51 2.86 10.04
CA ARG A 59 -14.42 1.84 10.58
C ARG A 59 -13.78 0.43 10.56
N MET A 60 -13.10 0.06 9.47
CA MET A 60 -12.36 -1.20 9.38
C MET A 60 -11.21 -1.26 10.40
N MET A 61 -10.49 -0.16 10.59
CA MET A 61 -9.43 -0.09 11.59
C MET A 61 -9.95 -0.34 13.02
N MET A 62 -11.18 0.03 13.35
CA MET A 62 -11.81 -0.32 14.64
C MET A 62 -12.00 -1.84 14.82
N GLU A 63 -12.11 -2.58 13.70
CA GLU A 63 -12.12 -4.06 13.68
C GLU A 63 -10.70 -4.64 13.49
N ARG A 64 -9.67 -3.82 13.70
CA ARG A 64 -8.25 -4.19 13.57
C ARG A 64 -7.86 -4.63 12.16
N ILE A 65 -8.48 -4.04 11.15
CA ILE A 65 -8.24 -4.32 9.73
C ILE A 65 -7.57 -3.10 9.10
N ILE A 66 -6.40 -3.30 8.50
CA ILE A 66 -5.65 -2.31 7.74
C ILE A 66 -5.71 -2.70 6.26
N TRP A 67 -5.93 -1.71 5.40
CA TRP A 67 -5.91 -1.89 3.96
C TRP A 67 -4.66 -1.27 3.36
N LEU A 68 -3.72 -2.12 2.90
CA LEU A 68 -2.48 -1.72 2.26
C LEU A 68 -2.65 -1.86 0.74
N ALA A 69 -3.06 -0.79 0.07
CA ALA A 69 -3.35 -0.80 -1.37
C ALA A 69 -2.59 0.31 -2.11
N GLY A 70 -2.19 0.02 -3.36
CA GLY A 70 -1.43 0.94 -4.20
C GLY A 70 0.08 0.91 -3.98
N PRO A 71 0.86 1.85 -4.57
CA PRO A 71 2.31 1.84 -4.51
C PRO A 71 2.86 2.05 -3.09
N VAL A 72 3.84 1.24 -2.71
CA VAL A 72 4.56 1.39 -1.42
C VAL A 72 5.46 2.62 -1.49
N ASN A 73 5.16 3.62 -0.68
CA ASN A 73 5.89 4.88 -0.57
C ASN A 73 5.94 5.38 0.88
N ASP A 74 6.62 6.49 1.12
CA ASP A 74 6.81 7.03 2.47
C ASP A 74 5.48 7.41 3.16
N SER A 75 4.51 7.93 2.40
CA SER A 75 3.20 8.29 2.95
C SER A 75 2.42 7.07 3.42
N MET A 76 2.32 6.03 2.58
CA MET A 76 1.70 4.75 2.94
C MET A 76 2.41 4.13 4.15
N SER A 77 3.73 4.09 4.11
CA SER A 77 4.56 3.53 5.18
C SER A 77 4.28 4.20 6.52
N THR A 78 4.28 5.53 6.56
CA THR A 78 4.00 6.30 7.78
C THR A 78 2.61 6.00 8.35
N VAL A 79 1.58 5.95 7.49
CA VAL A 79 0.21 5.67 7.93
C VAL A 79 0.06 4.26 8.47
N VAL A 80 0.58 3.26 7.73
CA VAL A 80 0.48 1.84 8.15
C VAL A 80 1.24 1.60 9.45
N GLN A 81 2.44 2.14 9.62
CA GLN A 81 3.20 2.05 10.86
C GLN A 81 2.43 2.66 12.05
N ALA A 82 1.86 3.86 11.87
CA ALA A 82 1.07 4.51 12.91
C ALA A 82 -0.17 3.68 13.29
N GLN A 83 -0.86 3.11 12.31
CA GLN A 83 -2.02 2.23 12.54
C GLN A 83 -1.62 0.96 13.29
N LEU A 84 -0.53 0.30 12.91
CA LEU A 84 -0.01 -0.89 13.58
C LEU A 84 0.32 -0.60 15.05
N MET A 85 1.07 0.46 15.31
CA MET A 85 1.44 0.86 16.67
C MET A 85 0.22 1.24 17.51
N PHE A 86 -0.74 1.96 16.93
CA PHE A 86 -1.97 2.34 17.60
C PHE A 86 -2.80 1.11 18.00
N LEU A 87 -2.98 0.17 17.07
CA LEU A 87 -3.76 -1.04 17.31
C LEU A 87 -3.08 -1.96 18.35
N ASP A 88 -1.76 -2.12 18.25
CA ASP A 88 -1.01 -2.91 19.21
C ASP A 88 -1.06 -2.32 20.62
N ASN A 89 -1.01 -0.97 20.76
CA ASN A 89 -1.14 -0.31 22.06
C ASN A 89 -2.57 -0.35 22.63
N THR A 90 -3.58 -0.43 21.77
CA THR A 90 -4.99 -0.49 22.20
C THR A 90 -5.33 -1.86 22.80
N GLU A 91 -4.94 -2.93 22.12
CA GLU A 91 -5.20 -4.31 22.54
C GLU A 91 -4.19 -5.26 21.89
N LYS A 92 -3.74 -6.30 22.62
CA LYS A 92 -2.81 -7.32 22.12
C LYS A 92 -3.59 -8.49 21.49
N LYS A 93 -4.18 -8.23 20.32
CA LYS A 93 -4.88 -9.20 19.48
C LYS A 93 -4.35 -9.13 18.05
N ASP A 94 -4.68 -10.12 17.24
CA ASP A 94 -4.31 -10.15 15.84
C ASP A 94 -4.72 -8.87 15.10
N ILE A 95 -3.85 -8.41 14.20
CA ILE A 95 -4.12 -7.31 13.27
C ILE A 95 -4.14 -7.90 11.86
N THR A 96 -5.19 -7.63 11.09
CA THR A 96 -5.30 -8.09 9.72
C THR A 96 -4.87 -7.01 8.74
N ILE A 97 -3.97 -7.34 7.81
CA ILE A 97 -3.54 -6.46 6.72
C ILE A 97 -3.99 -7.08 5.39
N HIS A 98 -4.89 -6.40 4.68
CA HIS A 98 -5.20 -6.70 3.30
C HIS A 98 -4.15 -6.07 2.40
N VAL A 99 -3.54 -6.88 1.54
CA VAL A 99 -2.43 -6.48 0.65
C VAL A 99 -2.91 -6.50 -0.78
N ASP A 100 -2.85 -5.34 -1.45
CA ASP A 100 -3.10 -5.19 -2.89
C ASP A 100 -2.17 -4.11 -3.45
N THR A 101 -0.92 -4.49 -3.75
CA THR A 101 0.12 -3.54 -4.11
C THR A 101 1.04 -4.04 -5.22
N PRO A 102 1.42 -3.18 -6.17
CA PRO A 102 2.47 -3.46 -7.14
C PRO A 102 3.88 -3.43 -6.53
N GLY A 103 4.01 -3.12 -5.23
CA GLY A 103 5.29 -2.87 -4.59
C GLY A 103 5.69 -1.40 -4.63
N GLY A 104 6.98 -1.11 -4.58
CA GLY A 104 7.51 0.25 -4.58
C GLY A 104 8.79 0.40 -3.76
N SER A 105 8.89 1.47 -2.97
CA SER A 105 10.09 1.79 -2.20
C SER A 105 10.49 0.69 -1.21
N VAL A 106 11.69 0.15 -1.39
CA VAL A 106 12.26 -0.87 -0.50
C VAL A 106 12.39 -0.32 0.93
N LYS A 107 12.94 0.88 1.08
CA LYS A 107 13.07 1.56 2.39
C LYS A 107 11.74 1.66 3.11
N SER A 108 10.71 2.17 2.43
CA SER A 108 9.39 2.38 3.02
C SER A 108 8.72 1.06 3.39
N GLY A 109 8.88 0.02 2.55
CA GLY A 109 8.38 -1.31 2.84
C GLY A 109 9.09 -1.99 4.01
N LEU A 110 10.41 -1.91 4.08
CA LEU A 110 11.19 -2.44 5.21
C LEU A 110 10.83 -1.76 6.53
N SER A 111 10.54 -0.44 6.52
CA SER A 111 10.07 0.26 7.71
C SER A 111 8.73 -0.30 8.24
N ILE A 112 7.83 -0.72 7.34
CA ILE A 112 6.59 -1.42 7.73
C ILE A 112 6.94 -2.80 8.33
N VAL A 113 7.81 -3.58 7.67
CA VAL A 113 8.25 -4.90 8.15
C VAL A 113 8.87 -4.81 9.54
N ASP A 114 9.69 -3.80 9.78
CA ASP A 114 10.31 -3.59 11.10
C ASP A 114 9.26 -3.33 12.18
N VAL A 115 8.24 -2.52 11.90
CA VAL A 115 7.15 -2.29 12.85
C VAL A 115 6.30 -3.56 13.05
N MET A 116 6.01 -4.32 11.98
CA MET A 116 5.33 -5.63 12.10
C MET A 116 6.09 -6.59 13.02
N ASN A 117 7.42 -6.57 12.97
CA ASN A 117 8.26 -7.38 13.84
C ASN A 117 8.42 -6.82 15.26
N TYR A 118 8.29 -5.51 15.43
CA TYR A 118 8.47 -4.82 16.71
C TYR A 118 7.27 -4.95 17.64
N ILE A 119 6.05 -4.93 17.09
CA ILE A 119 4.81 -5.01 17.85
C ILE A 119 4.59 -6.42 18.42
N SER A 120 3.74 -6.52 19.42
CA SER A 120 3.45 -7.78 20.12
C SER A 120 2.27 -8.56 19.54
N SER A 121 1.40 -7.86 18.80
CA SER A 121 0.23 -8.46 18.13
C SER A 121 0.67 -9.30 16.94
N ASP A 122 0.09 -10.48 16.76
CA ASP A 122 0.28 -11.25 15.54
C ASP A 122 -0.33 -10.54 14.32
N ILE A 123 0.31 -10.66 13.17
CA ILE A 123 -0.14 -10.05 11.93
C ILE A 123 -0.66 -11.12 10.98
N ILE A 124 -1.93 -10.99 10.63
CA ILE A 124 -2.57 -11.75 9.55
C ILE A 124 -2.36 -10.95 8.26
N THR A 125 -1.78 -11.54 7.23
CA THR A 125 -1.68 -10.92 5.90
C THR A 125 -2.54 -11.67 4.90
N ILE A 126 -3.31 -10.93 4.10
CA ILE A 126 -4.23 -11.49 3.09
C ILE A 126 -3.98 -10.78 1.76
N ASN A 127 -3.46 -11.49 0.77
CA ASN A 127 -3.36 -10.98 -0.59
C ASN A 127 -4.76 -10.97 -1.24
N THR A 128 -5.28 -9.77 -1.55
CA THR A 128 -6.63 -9.59 -2.07
C THR A 128 -6.69 -9.25 -3.57
N GLY A 129 -5.54 -9.00 -4.18
CA GLY A 129 -5.42 -8.71 -5.61
C GLY A 129 -4.02 -9.04 -6.09
N MET A 130 -3.06 -8.22 -5.71
CA MET A 130 -1.67 -8.40 -6.10
C MET A 130 -0.73 -8.11 -4.93
N ALA A 131 0.26 -8.97 -4.74
CA ALA A 131 1.39 -8.75 -3.85
C ALA A 131 2.69 -8.85 -4.66
N ALA A 132 3.05 -7.76 -5.35
CA ALA A 132 4.21 -7.76 -6.24
C ALA A 132 5.41 -7.03 -5.64
N SER A 133 6.63 -7.47 -5.96
CA SER A 133 7.87 -6.80 -5.55
C SER A 133 7.94 -6.64 -4.03
N MET A 134 8.05 -5.42 -3.51
CA MET A 134 7.99 -5.14 -2.07
C MET A 134 6.70 -5.64 -1.41
N GLY A 135 5.60 -5.78 -2.19
CA GLY A 135 4.34 -6.35 -1.73
C GLY A 135 4.45 -7.83 -1.33
N SER A 136 5.28 -8.61 -2.01
CA SER A 136 5.54 -10.01 -1.65
C SER A 136 6.27 -10.14 -0.31
N ILE A 137 7.18 -9.21 -0.02
CA ILE A 137 7.85 -9.11 1.28
C ILE A 137 6.85 -8.78 2.39
N LEU A 138 5.97 -7.79 2.16
CA LEU A 138 4.94 -7.40 3.12
C LEU A 138 3.95 -8.53 3.39
N LEU A 139 3.52 -9.26 2.34
CA LEU A 139 2.69 -10.46 2.49
C LEU A 139 3.41 -11.54 3.31
N GLY A 140 4.68 -11.81 2.97
CA GLY A 140 5.52 -12.80 3.64
C GLY A 140 5.86 -12.45 5.10
N SER A 141 5.80 -11.15 5.46
CA SER A 141 6.11 -10.68 6.83
C SER A 141 5.03 -10.98 7.85
N GLY A 142 3.83 -11.40 7.41
CA GLY A 142 2.80 -11.86 8.32
C GLY A 142 3.28 -13.01 9.21
N THR A 143 2.65 -13.18 10.36
CA THR A 143 2.95 -14.24 11.31
C THR A 143 2.85 -15.62 10.63
N LYS A 144 3.80 -16.49 10.89
CA LYS A 144 3.81 -17.84 10.30
C LYS A 144 2.50 -18.58 10.58
N GLY A 145 1.87 -19.11 9.53
CA GLY A 145 0.57 -19.76 9.62
C GLY A 145 -0.63 -18.80 9.51
N LYS A 146 -0.39 -17.48 9.43
CA LYS A 146 -1.43 -16.45 9.31
C LYS A 146 -1.27 -15.63 8.01
N ARG A 147 -0.77 -16.25 6.95
CA ARG A 147 -0.56 -15.64 5.63
C ARG A 147 -1.48 -16.30 4.63
N PHE A 148 -2.27 -15.51 3.93
CA PHE A 148 -3.31 -15.99 3.03
C PHE A 148 -3.24 -15.30 1.67
N SER A 149 -3.74 -15.97 0.63
CA SER A 149 -3.90 -15.41 -0.70
C SER A 149 -5.26 -15.83 -1.25
N LEU A 150 -6.03 -14.88 -1.76
CA LEU A 150 -7.32 -15.20 -2.39
C LEU A 150 -7.09 -15.91 -3.73
N PRO A 151 -8.04 -16.75 -4.18
CA PRO A 151 -7.80 -17.66 -5.32
C PRO A 151 -7.36 -16.99 -6.63
N TYR A 152 -7.80 -15.77 -6.88
CA TYR A 152 -7.49 -15.02 -8.11
C TYR A 152 -6.38 -13.99 -7.92
N SER A 153 -5.84 -13.88 -6.71
CA SER A 153 -4.72 -12.98 -6.44
C SER A 153 -3.40 -13.50 -6.99
N ARG A 154 -2.46 -12.60 -7.21
CA ARG A 154 -1.14 -12.91 -7.77
C ARG A 154 -0.03 -12.47 -6.84
N VAL A 155 1.05 -13.22 -6.83
CA VAL A 155 2.29 -12.82 -6.18
C VAL A 155 3.37 -12.67 -7.24
N MET A 156 4.24 -11.66 -7.13
CA MET A 156 5.36 -11.51 -8.06
C MET A 156 6.64 -11.21 -7.27
N LEU A 157 7.67 -11.98 -7.59
CA LEU A 157 9.03 -11.82 -7.08
C LEU A 157 9.94 -11.36 -8.20
N HIS A 158 10.81 -10.42 -7.91
CA HIS A 158 11.88 -10.01 -8.81
C HIS A 158 13.03 -9.37 -8.02
N GLN A 159 14.14 -9.13 -8.71
CA GLN A 159 15.29 -8.42 -8.15
C GLN A 159 14.99 -6.95 -7.91
N VAL A 160 15.72 -6.32 -6.99
CA VAL A 160 15.64 -4.87 -6.76
C VAL A 160 16.00 -4.12 -8.04
N SER A 161 15.10 -3.24 -8.48
CA SER A 161 15.37 -2.29 -9.55
C SER A 161 15.96 -1.03 -8.95
N SER A 162 17.09 -0.58 -9.48
CA SER A 162 17.76 0.66 -9.06
C SER A 162 18.05 1.53 -10.26
N TYR A 163 18.05 2.83 -10.03
CA TYR A 163 18.54 3.85 -10.97
C TYR A 163 19.59 4.69 -10.25
N ALA A 164 20.75 4.84 -10.86
CA ALA A 164 21.83 5.65 -10.33
C ALA A 164 22.22 6.72 -11.35
N GLU A 165 22.36 7.96 -10.88
CA GLU A 165 22.79 9.11 -11.68
C GLU A 165 23.76 9.96 -10.86
N GLY A 166 24.76 10.54 -11.49
CA GLY A 166 25.74 11.39 -10.81
C GLY A 166 27.18 11.07 -11.18
N ASN A 167 28.12 11.38 -10.30
CA ASN A 167 29.52 11.00 -10.51
C ASN A 167 29.71 9.49 -10.29
N ILE A 168 30.82 8.95 -10.89
CA ILE A 168 31.07 7.50 -10.88
C ILE A 168 31.15 6.92 -9.46
N GLN A 169 31.71 7.65 -8.52
CA GLN A 169 31.89 7.15 -7.15
C GLN A 169 30.56 7.04 -6.41
N ASP A 170 29.66 8.01 -6.58
CA ASP A 170 28.31 7.97 -6.00
C ASP A 170 27.49 6.84 -6.63
N MET A 171 27.57 6.66 -7.95
CA MET A 171 26.90 5.53 -8.64
C MET A 171 27.36 4.17 -8.13
N VAL A 172 28.67 4.01 -7.82
CA VAL A 172 29.19 2.77 -7.22
C VAL A 172 28.61 2.54 -5.83
N ILE A 173 28.49 3.59 -5.02
CA ILE A 173 27.89 3.51 -3.68
C ILE A 173 26.42 3.11 -3.78
N ASP A 174 25.65 3.74 -4.65
CA ASP A 174 24.24 3.43 -4.88
C ASP A 174 24.03 1.99 -5.34
N PHE A 175 24.88 1.51 -6.26
CA PHE A 175 24.86 0.12 -6.72
C PHE A 175 25.16 -0.88 -5.59
N GLN A 176 26.15 -0.57 -4.76
CA GLN A 176 26.48 -1.41 -3.60
C GLN A 176 25.32 -1.48 -2.61
N GLU A 177 24.65 -0.35 -2.37
CA GLU A 177 23.49 -0.31 -1.46
C GLU A 177 22.29 -1.07 -2.04
N ALA A 178 22.01 -0.90 -3.33
CA ALA A 178 20.98 -1.68 -4.02
C ALA A 178 21.26 -3.20 -3.96
N THR A 179 22.53 -3.60 -4.05
CA THR A 179 22.93 -5.00 -3.93
C THR A 179 22.66 -5.55 -2.52
N LYS A 180 22.97 -4.77 -1.47
CA LYS A 180 22.66 -5.14 -0.08
C LYS A 180 21.16 -5.31 0.15
N TYR A 181 20.33 -4.38 -0.38
CA TYR A 181 18.89 -4.52 -0.32
C TYR A 181 18.40 -5.77 -1.04
N ASN A 182 18.95 -6.07 -2.23
CA ASN A 182 18.60 -7.26 -2.98
C ASN A 182 18.86 -8.54 -2.16
N ASP A 183 20.05 -8.66 -1.58
CA ASP A 183 20.42 -9.81 -0.77
C ASP A 183 19.58 -9.91 0.52
N LEU A 184 19.30 -8.78 1.17
CA LEU A 184 18.43 -8.72 2.34
C LEU A 184 17.01 -9.21 2.01
N LEU A 185 16.41 -8.73 0.91
CA LEU A 185 15.03 -9.09 0.55
C LEU A 185 14.93 -10.58 0.18
N PHE A 186 15.89 -11.12 -0.56
CA PHE A 186 15.92 -12.57 -0.84
C PHE A 186 16.19 -13.40 0.41
N GLY A 187 17.00 -12.90 1.33
CA GLY A 187 17.17 -13.50 2.66
C GLY A 187 15.87 -13.57 3.45
N LEU A 188 15.08 -12.49 3.43
CA LEU A 188 13.74 -12.46 4.05
C LEU A 188 12.78 -13.43 3.37
N LEU A 189 12.71 -13.44 2.03
CA LEU A 189 11.87 -14.38 1.28
C LEU A 189 12.25 -15.83 1.60
N GLY A 190 13.54 -16.18 1.56
CA GLY A 190 14.01 -17.51 1.93
C GLY A 190 13.55 -17.91 3.33
N LYS A 191 13.70 -17.00 4.31
CA LYS A 191 13.22 -17.20 5.69
C LYS A 191 11.69 -17.43 5.75
N TYR A 192 10.92 -16.63 5.00
CA TYR A 192 9.47 -16.70 5.01
C TYR A 192 8.92 -17.97 4.34
N CYS A 193 9.57 -18.41 3.27
CA CYS A 193 9.19 -19.62 2.53
C CYS A 193 9.82 -20.90 3.10
N GLY A 194 10.80 -20.78 4.00
CA GLY A 194 11.56 -21.92 4.49
C GLY A 194 12.46 -22.56 3.42
N LYS A 195 12.87 -21.75 2.42
CA LYS A 195 13.74 -22.15 1.30
C LYS A 195 15.11 -21.46 1.39
N ASP A 196 16.09 -22.02 0.72
CA ASP A 196 17.38 -21.34 0.57
C ASP A 196 17.25 -20.03 -0.19
N ALA A 197 17.82 -18.94 0.35
CA ALA A 197 17.75 -17.61 -0.23
C ALA A 197 18.33 -17.55 -1.65
N GLU A 198 19.45 -18.26 -1.91
CA GLU A 198 20.07 -18.33 -3.24
C GLU A 198 19.16 -19.06 -4.24
N LYS A 199 18.41 -20.08 -3.80
CA LYS A 199 17.43 -20.76 -4.64
C LYS A 199 16.28 -19.84 -5.01
N VAL A 200 15.72 -19.07 -4.05
CA VAL A 200 14.66 -18.09 -4.31
C VAL A 200 15.17 -17.00 -5.25
N LYS A 201 16.40 -16.53 -5.06
CA LYS A 201 17.06 -15.53 -5.91
C LYS A 201 17.25 -16.03 -7.35
N GLU A 202 17.62 -17.29 -7.55
CA GLU A 202 17.76 -17.88 -8.89
C GLU A 202 16.40 -18.07 -9.57
N ASP A 203 15.38 -18.54 -8.84
CA ASP A 203 14.02 -18.70 -9.36
C ASP A 203 13.40 -17.34 -9.77
N ALA A 204 13.71 -16.27 -9.03
CA ALA A 204 13.24 -14.91 -9.29
C ALA A 204 14.25 -14.03 -10.07
N LYS A 205 15.17 -14.64 -10.81
CA LYS A 205 16.16 -13.93 -11.67
C LYS A 205 15.50 -13.08 -12.76
N ARG A 206 14.30 -13.43 -13.15
CA ARG A 206 13.33 -12.64 -13.92
C ARG A 206 12.03 -12.61 -13.16
N ASP A 207 11.10 -11.74 -13.57
CA ASP A 207 9.80 -11.62 -12.93
C ASP A 207 9.13 -13.00 -12.78
N LEU A 208 9.07 -13.51 -11.55
CA LEU A 208 8.44 -14.75 -11.19
C LEU A 208 7.02 -14.50 -10.72
N TRP A 209 6.06 -14.80 -11.58
CA TRP A 209 4.66 -14.66 -11.27
C TRP A 209 4.06 -15.97 -10.75
N LEU A 210 3.48 -15.91 -9.56
CA LEU A 210 2.88 -17.06 -8.89
C LEU A 210 1.36 -16.82 -8.76
N SER A 211 0.60 -17.91 -8.96
CA SER A 211 -0.79 -17.97 -8.51
C SER A 211 -0.87 -18.07 -6.99
N ALA A 212 -2.07 -17.96 -6.42
CA ALA A 212 -2.27 -18.19 -5.00
C ALA A 212 -1.83 -19.62 -4.58
N GLU A 213 -2.08 -20.61 -5.42
CA GLU A 213 -1.72 -22.02 -5.21
C GLU A 213 -0.20 -22.22 -5.26
N ASP A 214 0.47 -21.65 -6.28
CA ASP A 214 1.93 -21.73 -6.43
C ASP A 214 2.67 -21.05 -5.26
N ALA A 215 2.09 -20.00 -4.71
CA ALA A 215 2.68 -19.26 -3.59
C ALA A 215 2.59 -19.98 -2.23
N LEU A 216 1.78 -21.05 -2.15
CA LEU A 216 1.67 -21.91 -0.96
C LEU A 216 2.68 -23.04 -0.95
N SER A 217 3.28 -23.38 -2.09
CA SER A 217 4.26 -24.48 -2.28
C SER A 217 5.69 -24.02 -2.02
#